data_a9623e2f2543564d72d3470b73e90339
#
_entry.id   a9623e2f2543564d72d3470b73e90339
#
_cell.length_a   1.000
_cell.length_b   1.000
_cell.length_c   1.000
_cell.angle_alpha   90.00
_cell.angle_beta   90.00
_cell.angle_gamma   90.00
#
_symmetry.space_group_name_H-M   'P 1'
#
loop_
_entity.id
_entity.type
_entity.pdbx_description
1 polymer ?
#
loop_
_entity_poly.entity_id
_entity_poly.type
_entity_poly.pdbx_seq_one_letter_code
_entity_poly.pdbx_strand_id
1 'polypeptide(L)'
;MTPRRWAVTEELDHGQTPATQGSRIDAYVDRYAARATGMVASEIRALFAVASRPEVVSLAGGMPYVTALPLDMVGELVSDLVTRRGPVALQYGSGQGDPHLREQICEVMRLEGIQAGANDVVVTVGSQQALDLMTRIFIDPGDVVLAEGPSYVGALGTFAAYQAKVVHVAMDDQGIVPESLAQTIYALETAGAPIKFLYTIPTFQNPAGVTLNLARRQQVLDICQRAGVLIIEDNPYGLLGFDGEPMRALRADNPDGVVYLGSFSKTLAPGFRVGWALAPHAIRDKLVLAMESAVLSHSSFTQLAVGQYLATQPWREQIKSFKELYRERRDALVDALDALMPPEVTWTRPGGGFFVWATLPEGLDSKAILPRAVAERVAFVPGTGFFSDGSGARHMRLSYCFPEPDRIREGVRRLAGVIEQEMQLRDTFGTGSVREHPGVDTPGPDLA
;
A
#
# COMPACT_ATOMS: atom_id res chain seq x y z
N MET A 1 -31.48 7.96 37.74
CA MET A 1 -31.66 7.64 36.33
C MET A 1 -30.68 6.51 36.01
N THR A 2 -31.22 5.33 35.83
CA THR A 2 -30.46 4.08 35.61
C THR A 2 -29.90 4.08 34.18
N PRO A 3 -28.62 3.79 33.93
CA PRO A 3 -28.09 3.73 32.57
C PRO A 3 -28.67 2.53 31.84
N ARG A 4 -29.28 2.76 30.67
CA ARG A 4 -29.69 1.70 29.75
C ARG A 4 -28.45 0.99 29.23
N ARG A 5 -28.24 -0.25 29.64
CA ARG A 5 -27.29 -1.16 28.97
C ARG A 5 -27.83 -1.44 27.57
N TRP A 6 -27.09 -1.01 26.58
CA TRP A 6 -27.25 -1.51 25.22
C TRP A 6 -26.68 -2.93 25.19
N ALA A 7 -27.52 -3.91 24.99
CA ALA A 7 -27.08 -5.27 24.72
C ALA A 7 -26.47 -5.30 23.32
N VAL A 8 -25.16 -5.41 23.27
CA VAL A 8 -24.44 -5.71 22.01
C VAL A 8 -24.36 -7.23 21.91
N THR A 9 -25.41 -7.83 21.41
CA THR A 9 -25.42 -9.19 20.85
C THR A 9 -26.42 -9.22 19.71
N GLU A 10 -26.08 -8.57 18.61
CA GLU A 10 -26.59 -8.97 17.31
C GLU A 10 -25.37 -9.30 16.47
N GLU A 11 -25.22 -10.59 16.18
CA GLU A 11 -24.44 -11.05 15.04
C GLU A 11 -24.86 -10.16 13.86
N LEU A 12 -23.90 -9.44 13.29
CA LEU A 12 -24.10 -8.76 12.03
C LEU A 12 -24.41 -9.87 11.02
N ASP A 13 -25.68 -10.15 10.85
CA ASP A 13 -26.19 -10.89 9.70
C ASP A 13 -25.74 -10.11 8.45
N HIS A 14 -24.70 -10.61 7.80
CA HIS A 14 -24.30 -10.19 6.48
C HIS A 14 -25.36 -10.69 5.49
N GLY A 15 -26.61 -10.29 5.71
CA GLY A 15 -27.70 -10.47 4.79
C GLY A 15 -27.28 -9.99 3.44
N GLN A 16 -27.32 -10.89 2.46
CA GLN A 16 -27.14 -10.59 1.05
C GLN A 16 -27.98 -9.35 0.74
N THR A 17 -27.33 -8.24 0.47
CA THR A 17 -28.00 -7.05 -0.07
C THR A 17 -28.76 -7.55 -1.30
N PRO A 18 -30.10 -7.41 -1.38
CA PRO A 18 -30.84 -7.83 -2.54
C PRO A 18 -30.18 -7.15 -3.75
N ALA A 19 -29.79 -7.94 -4.74
CA ALA A 19 -29.31 -7.40 -5.98
C ALA A 19 -30.43 -6.47 -6.46
N THR A 20 -30.18 -5.14 -6.43
CA THR A 20 -31.09 -4.17 -7.01
C THR A 20 -31.29 -4.62 -8.45
N GLN A 21 -32.52 -4.98 -8.82
CA GLN A 21 -32.95 -5.25 -10.18
C GLN A 21 -32.94 -3.92 -10.97
N GLY A 22 -31.77 -3.30 -11.05
CA GLY A 22 -31.51 -2.16 -11.92
C GLY A 22 -30.95 -2.67 -13.24
N SER A 23 -31.32 -2.04 -14.33
CA SER A 23 -30.67 -2.24 -15.62
C SER A 23 -29.15 -2.17 -15.45
N ARG A 24 -28.40 -3.18 -15.95
CA ARG A 24 -26.93 -3.13 -16.00
C ARG A 24 -26.40 -2.13 -17.03
N ILE A 25 -27.29 -1.47 -17.75
CA ILE A 25 -26.95 -0.42 -18.72
C ILE A 25 -26.70 0.86 -17.93
N ASP A 26 -25.47 1.36 -17.98
CA ASP A 26 -25.12 2.65 -17.40
C ASP A 26 -25.66 3.78 -18.28
N ALA A 27 -26.71 4.42 -17.83
CA ALA A 27 -27.35 5.54 -18.53
C ALA A 27 -26.50 6.82 -18.55
N TYR A 28 -25.38 6.84 -17.83
CA TYR A 28 -24.49 8.00 -17.69
C TYR A 28 -23.13 7.82 -18.36
N VAL A 29 -22.92 6.72 -19.10
CA VAL A 29 -21.63 6.36 -19.70
C VAL A 29 -21.02 7.53 -20.52
N ASP A 30 -21.84 8.26 -21.28
CA ASP A 30 -21.41 9.39 -22.10
C ASP A 30 -21.23 10.71 -21.32
N ARG A 31 -21.51 10.72 -20.02
CA ARG A 31 -21.41 11.91 -19.15
C ARG A 31 -20.25 11.88 -18.19
N TYR A 32 -19.58 10.73 -18.06
CA TYR A 32 -18.41 10.62 -17.20
C TYR A 32 -17.23 11.41 -17.75
N ALA A 33 -16.45 11.98 -16.84
CA ALA A 33 -15.16 12.53 -17.22
C ALA A 33 -14.24 11.42 -17.77
N ALA A 34 -13.35 11.74 -18.71
CA ALA A 34 -12.44 10.76 -19.32
C ALA A 34 -11.65 9.96 -18.27
N ARG A 35 -11.25 10.58 -17.16
CA ARG A 35 -10.56 9.91 -16.04
C ARG A 35 -11.39 8.81 -15.36
N ALA A 36 -12.71 8.84 -15.44
CA ALA A 36 -13.57 7.83 -14.81
C ALA A 36 -13.55 6.49 -15.56
N THR A 37 -13.21 6.47 -16.85
CA THR A 37 -13.08 5.23 -17.64
C THR A 37 -11.95 4.34 -17.15
N GLY A 38 -10.89 4.91 -16.58
CA GLY A 38 -9.77 4.16 -15.97
C GLY A 38 -10.00 3.69 -14.53
N MET A 39 -11.12 4.06 -13.90
CA MET A 39 -11.42 3.67 -12.51
C MET A 39 -12.01 2.26 -12.49
N VAL A 40 -11.17 1.27 -12.25
CA VAL A 40 -11.58 -0.14 -12.10
C VAL A 40 -11.36 -0.61 -10.66
N ALA A 41 -12.19 -1.56 -10.20
CA ALA A 41 -11.98 -2.17 -8.90
C ALA A 41 -10.63 -2.92 -8.89
N SER A 42 -9.79 -2.67 -7.88
CA SER A 42 -8.53 -3.39 -7.75
C SER A 42 -8.79 -4.90 -7.56
N GLU A 43 -7.89 -5.74 -8.07
CA GLU A 43 -7.96 -7.21 -7.91
C GLU A 43 -8.03 -7.61 -6.43
N ILE A 44 -7.35 -6.87 -5.55
CA ILE A 44 -7.40 -7.07 -4.09
C ILE A 44 -8.83 -6.91 -3.57
N ARG A 45 -9.58 -5.91 -4.06
CA ARG A 45 -10.96 -5.65 -3.60
C ARG A 45 -11.91 -6.78 -4.04
N ALA A 46 -11.73 -7.31 -5.23
CA ALA A 46 -12.52 -8.43 -5.72
C ALA A 46 -12.29 -9.70 -4.89
N LEU A 47 -11.07 -9.88 -4.35
CA LEU A 47 -10.70 -11.01 -3.50
C LEU A 47 -11.25 -10.91 -2.06
N PHE A 48 -11.57 -9.72 -1.56
CA PHE A 48 -12.01 -9.56 -0.17
C PHE A 48 -13.24 -10.40 0.18
N ALA A 49 -14.21 -10.49 -0.72
CA ALA A 49 -15.44 -11.26 -0.49
C ALA A 49 -15.19 -12.77 -0.30
N VAL A 50 -14.13 -13.29 -0.90
CA VAL A 50 -13.73 -14.71 -0.79
C VAL A 50 -12.73 -14.90 0.35
N ALA A 51 -11.76 -14.01 0.47
CA ALA A 51 -10.70 -14.06 1.46
C ALA A 51 -11.21 -13.85 2.91
N SER A 52 -12.42 -13.29 3.08
CA SER A 52 -13.05 -13.11 4.40
C SER A 52 -13.78 -14.35 4.92
N ARG A 53 -13.91 -15.41 4.11
CA ARG A 53 -14.57 -16.64 4.56
C ARG A 53 -13.68 -17.40 5.55
N PRO A 54 -14.20 -17.88 6.70
CA PRO A 54 -13.40 -18.51 7.75
C PRO A 54 -12.61 -19.75 7.31
N GLU A 55 -13.15 -20.50 6.33
CA GLU A 55 -12.49 -21.68 5.76
C GLU A 55 -11.33 -21.36 4.81
N VAL A 56 -11.24 -20.11 4.32
CA VAL A 56 -10.16 -19.68 3.42
C VAL A 56 -8.98 -19.15 4.23
N VAL A 57 -7.79 -19.65 3.96
CA VAL A 57 -6.56 -19.05 4.45
C VAL A 57 -6.21 -17.86 3.58
N SER A 58 -6.38 -16.66 4.12
CA SER A 58 -6.10 -15.44 3.37
C SER A 58 -4.64 -15.02 3.52
N LEU A 59 -3.81 -15.32 2.52
CA LEU A 59 -2.47 -14.76 2.34
C LEU A 59 -2.52 -13.52 1.40
N ALA A 60 -3.71 -12.93 1.20
CA ALA A 60 -3.92 -11.83 0.27
C ALA A 60 -3.94 -10.46 0.95
N GLY A 61 -4.56 -10.34 2.13
CA GLY A 61 -4.83 -9.08 2.79
C GLY A 61 -3.59 -8.43 3.41
N GLY A 62 -3.50 -7.09 3.34
CA GLY A 62 -2.48 -6.30 4.05
C GLY A 62 -3.05 -5.60 5.28
N MET A 63 -4.01 -6.22 5.96
CA MET A 63 -4.63 -5.66 7.16
C MET A 63 -3.83 -6.01 8.40
N PRO A 64 -3.42 -5.02 9.22
CA PRO A 64 -2.72 -5.30 10.47
C PRO A 64 -3.60 -6.09 11.46
N TYR A 65 -2.97 -6.82 12.34
CA TYR A 65 -3.65 -7.64 13.36
C TYR A 65 -4.07 -6.76 14.55
N VAL A 66 -5.17 -6.02 14.39
CA VAL A 66 -5.67 -5.07 15.41
C VAL A 66 -6.13 -5.74 16.70
N THR A 67 -6.38 -7.05 16.71
CA THR A 67 -6.70 -7.82 17.91
C THR A 67 -5.56 -7.82 18.94
N ALA A 68 -4.32 -7.56 18.51
CA ALA A 68 -3.17 -7.40 19.40
C ALA A 68 -3.12 -6.03 20.10
N LEU A 69 -4.02 -5.10 19.77
CA LEU A 69 -4.17 -3.85 20.53
C LEU A 69 -4.98 -4.11 21.81
N PRO A 70 -4.66 -3.48 22.94
CA PRO A 70 -5.46 -3.51 24.13
C PRO A 70 -6.74 -2.67 23.93
N LEU A 71 -7.80 -3.30 23.42
CA LEU A 71 -9.04 -2.61 23.02
C LEU A 71 -9.75 -1.90 24.19
N ASP A 72 -9.62 -2.42 25.41
CA ASP A 72 -10.16 -1.76 26.61
C ASP A 72 -9.51 -0.40 26.81
N MET A 73 -8.19 -0.30 26.65
CA MET A 73 -7.46 0.96 26.70
C MET A 73 -7.95 1.95 25.64
N VAL A 74 -8.22 1.47 24.43
CA VAL A 74 -8.78 2.31 23.35
C VAL A 74 -10.16 2.82 23.73
N GLY A 75 -11.00 1.96 24.32
CA GLY A 75 -12.34 2.33 24.84
C GLY A 75 -12.28 3.42 25.90
N GLU A 76 -11.40 3.28 26.90
CA GLU A 76 -11.17 4.28 27.94
C GLU A 76 -10.68 5.62 27.37
N LEU A 77 -9.72 5.59 26.46
CA LEU A 77 -9.18 6.77 25.80
C LEU A 77 -10.27 7.54 25.04
N VAL A 78 -11.10 6.84 24.29
CA VAL A 78 -12.22 7.45 23.54
C VAL A 78 -13.25 8.04 24.50
N SER A 79 -13.60 7.33 25.58
CA SER A 79 -14.52 7.81 26.61
C SER A 79 -13.99 9.08 27.29
N ASP A 80 -12.73 9.08 27.68
CA ASP A 80 -12.07 10.25 28.31
C ASP A 80 -12.04 11.44 27.36
N LEU A 81 -11.69 11.23 26.09
CA LEU A 81 -11.67 12.28 25.07
C LEU A 81 -13.04 12.96 24.92
N VAL A 82 -14.11 12.16 24.80
CA VAL A 82 -15.47 12.72 24.64
C VAL A 82 -15.93 13.44 25.90
N THR A 83 -15.62 12.89 27.08
CA THR A 83 -16.04 13.46 28.35
C THR A 83 -15.34 14.79 28.65
N ARG A 84 -14.02 14.88 28.41
CA ARG A 84 -13.23 16.07 28.78
C ARG A 84 -13.11 17.10 27.67
N ARG A 85 -13.07 16.66 26.42
CA ARG A 85 -12.79 17.51 25.23
C ARG A 85 -13.84 17.39 24.12
N GLY A 86 -15.03 16.82 24.43
CA GLY A 86 -16.09 16.56 23.45
C GLY A 86 -16.42 17.77 22.54
N PRO A 87 -16.63 18.98 23.06
CA PRO A 87 -16.91 20.16 22.22
C PRO A 87 -15.83 20.46 21.19
N VAL A 88 -14.54 20.17 21.51
CA VAL A 88 -13.41 20.36 20.59
C VAL A 88 -13.29 19.17 19.65
N ALA A 89 -13.40 17.95 20.19
CA ALA A 89 -13.24 16.72 19.41
C ALA A 89 -14.31 16.53 18.31
N LEU A 90 -15.51 17.05 18.56
CA LEU A 90 -16.66 16.93 17.67
C LEU A 90 -16.87 18.17 16.77
N GLN A 91 -15.95 19.14 16.80
CA GLN A 91 -15.99 20.34 15.95
C GLN A 91 -15.01 20.21 14.78
N TYR A 92 -15.17 21.05 13.78
CA TYR A 92 -14.20 21.21 12.69
C TYR A 92 -12.83 21.61 13.22
N GLY A 93 -11.78 21.07 12.61
CA GLY A 93 -10.38 21.37 12.90
C GLY A 93 -9.73 22.25 11.83
N SER A 94 -8.41 22.42 11.96
CA SER A 94 -7.58 23.06 10.94
C SER A 94 -7.40 22.15 9.72
N GLY A 95 -7.34 22.70 8.51
CA GLY A 95 -6.98 21.98 7.29
C GLY A 95 -5.59 21.37 7.35
N GLN A 96 -4.66 21.92 8.14
CA GLN A 96 -3.33 21.36 8.35
C GLN A 96 -3.31 20.23 9.40
N GLY A 97 -4.31 20.16 10.26
CA GLY A 97 -4.41 19.19 11.36
C GLY A 97 -4.08 19.75 12.74
N ASP A 98 -4.36 18.95 13.77
CA ASP A 98 -4.16 19.33 15.19
C ASP A 98 -2.69 19.62 15.49
N PRO A 99 -2.36 20.77 16.12
CA PRO A 99 -0.97 21.16 16.37
C PRO A 99 -0.20 20.17 17.26
N HIS A 100 -0.84 19.64 18.32
CA HIS A 100 -0.18 18.71 19.22
C HIS A 100 0.09 17.36 18.55
N LEU A 101 -0.85 16.87 17.73
CA LEU A 101 -0.62 15.65 16.95
C LEU A 101 0.54 15.86 15.96
N ARG A 102 0.67 17.02 15.34
CA ARG A 102 1.79 17.33 14.44
C ARG A 102 3.14 17.33 15.17
N GLU A 103 3.20 17.84 16.40
CA GLU A 103 4.39 17.75 17.25
C GLU A 103 4.76 16.29 17.55
N GLN A 104 3.77 15.48 17.94
CA GLN A 104 3.98 14.04 18.20
C GLN A 104 4.38 13.25 16.96
N ILE A 105 3.85 13.59 15.79
CA ILE A 105 4.29 13.03 14.52
C ILE A 105 5.76 13.31 14.27
N CYS A 106 6.25 14.51 14.60
CA CYS A 106 7.68 14.83 14.52
C CYS A 106 8.52 13.92 15.45
N GLU A 107 8.03 13.60 16.65
CA GLU A 107 8.70 12.64 17.56
C GLU A 107 8.76 11.22 16.94
N VAL A 108 7.70 10.79 16.28
CA VAL A 108 7.67 9.49 15.59
C VAL A 108 8.69 9.48 14.46
N MET A 109 8.72 10.50 13.61
CA MET A 109 9.64 10.62 12.48
C MET A 109 11.12 10.71 12.88
N ARG A 110 11.43 11.21 14.08
CA ARG A 110 12.81 11.23 14.61
C ARG A 110 13.41 9.83 14.73
N LEU A 111 12.58 8.79 14.92
CA LEU A 111 13.07 7.41 14.94
C LEU A 111 13.69 6.98 13.62
N GLU A 112 13.32 7.63 12.53
CA GLU A 112 13.87 7.41 11.18
C GLU A 112 14.84 8.52 10.76
N GLY A 113 15.36 9.28 11.71
CA GLY A 113 16.37 10.33 11.51
C GLY A 113 15.85 11.65 10.94
N ILE A 114 14.54 11.81 10.75
CA ILE A 114 13.96 13.04 10.20
C ILE A 114 13.91 14.12 11.27
N GLN A 115 14.48 15.30 10.95
CA GLN A 115 14.37 16.51 11.74
C GLN A 115 13.36 17.45 11.07
N ALA A 116 12.22 17.67 11.69
CA ALA A 116 11.15 18.51 11.14
C ALA A 116 10.46 19.32 12.23
N GLY A 117 9.88 20.45 11.85
CA GLY A 117 8.98 21.23 12.68
C GLY A 117 7.53 20.82 12.48
N ALA A 118 6.70 20.96 13.52
CA ALA A 118 5.25 20.65 13.41
C ALA A 118 4.56 21.46 12.31
N ASN A 119 5.07 22.62 11.95
CA ASN A 119 4.53 23.45 10.87
C ASN A 119 4.77 22.87 9.46
N ASP A 120 5.68 21.93 9.31
CA ASP A 120 5.96 21.30 8.01
C ASP A 120 5.08 20.07 7.77
N VAL A 121 4.38 19.61 8.81
CA VAL A 121 3.50 18.42 8.77
C VAL A 121 2.09 18.80 8.38
N VAL A 122 1.48 18.07 7.44
CA VAL A 122 0.06 18.12 7.11
C VAL A 122 -0.57 16.77 7.45
N VAL A 123 -1.54 16.75 8.36
CA VAL A 123 -2.26 15.53 8.73
C VAL A 123 -3.29 15.19 7.66
N THR A 124 -3.37 13.91 7.29
CA THR A 124 -4.23 13.42 6.20
C THR A 124 -5.08 12.23 6.62
N VAL A 125 -6.10 11.88 5.82
CA VAL A 125 -6.94 10.68 6.03
C VAL A 125 -6.17 9.42 5.60
N GLY A 126 -5.09 9.09 6.34
CA GLY A 126 -4.08 8.11 5.97
C GLY A 126 -3.16 8.59 4.84
N SER A 127 -2.03 7.88 4.61
CA SER A 127 -1.08 8.21 3.54
C SER A 127 -1.70 8.14 2.13
N GLN A 128 -2.74 7.34 1.93
CA GLN A 128 -3.45 7.27 0.65
C GLN A 128 -4.03 8.62 0.21
N GLN A 129 -4.56 9.41 1.15
CA GLN A 129 -5.04 10.76 0.81
C GLN A 129 -3.86 11.70 0.55
N ALA A 130 -2.77 11.59 1.31
CA ALA A 130 -1.57 12.38 1.03
C ALA A 130 -1.07 12.13 -0.41
N LEU A 131 -1.05 10.86 -0.83
CA LEU A 131 -0.68 10.46 -2.18
C LEU A 131 -1.64 11.00 -3.24
N ASP A 132 -2.95 10.94 -2.99
CA ASP A 132 -3.97 11.51 -3.88
C ASP A 132 -3.79 13.02 -4.05
N LEU A 133 -3.59 13.75 -2.93
CA LEU A 133 -3.35 15.19 -2.95
C LEU A 133 -2.05 15.55 -3.68
N MET A 134 -0.97 14.80 -3.48
CA MET A 134 0.28 14.99 -4.23
C MET A 134 0.05 14.79 -5.73
N THR A 135 -0.65 13.73 -6.11
CA THR A 135 -0.98 13.46 -7.51
C THR A 135 -1.84 14.58 -8.10
N ARG A 136 -2.84 15.04 -7.37
CA ARG A 136 -3.70 16.16 -7.75
C ARG A 136 -2.95 17.47 -7.99
N ILE A 137 -1.89 17.72 -7.20
CA ILE A 137 -1.10 18.98 -7.30
C ILE A 137 -0.13 18.95 -8.47
N PHE A 138 0.43 17.77 -8.79
CA PHE A 138 1.56 17.68 -9.72
C PHE A 138 1.19 17.15 -11.11
N ILE A 139 0.11 16.39 -11.26
CA ILE A 139 -0.17 15.62 -12.47
C ILE A 139 -1.25 16.28 -13.32
N ASP A 140 -0.88 16.58 -14.54
CA ASP A 140 -1.79 16.75 -15.67
C ASP A 140 -1.89 15.46 -16.50
N PRO A 141 -3.00 15.24 -17.25
CA PRO A 141 -3.14 14.04 -18.08
C PRO A 141 -1.97 13.82 -19.03
N GLY A 142 -1.32 12.66 -18.95
CA GLY A 142 -0.18 12.28 -19.79
C GLY A 142 1.20 12.56 -19.17
N ASP A 143 1.27 13.26 -18.05
CA ASP A 143 2.50 13.43 -17.28
C ASP A 143 3.06 12.10 -16.78
N VAL A 144 4.38 12.03 -16.60
CA VAL A 144 5.07 10.80 -16.22
C VAL A 144 5.32 10.75 -14.72
N VAL A 145 4.96 9.62 -14.12
CA VAL A 145 5.35 9.21 -12.77
C VAL A 145 6.32 8.03 -12.91
N LEU A 146 7.50 8.16 -12.31
CA LEU A 146 8.39 7.01 -12.11
C LEU A 146 7.93 6.24 -10.88
N ALA A 147 7.88 4.91 -10.98
CA ALA A 147 7.53 4.05 -9.85
C ALA A 147 8.36 2.76 -9.87
N GLU A 148 8.57 2.18 -8.71
CA GLU A 148 9.16 0.85 -8.60
C GLU A 148 8.38 -0.18 -9.44
N GLY A 149 9.08 -1.16 -10.02
CA GLY A 149 8.45 -2.30 -10.69
C GLY A 149 8.81 -3.61 -9.97
N PRO A 150 7.88 -4.17 -9.15
CA PRO A 150 6.47 -3.83 -8.90
C PRO A 150 6.23 -2.65 -7.98
N SER A 151 5.00 -2.10 -7.96
CA SER A 151 4.61 -0.98 -7.10
C SER A 151 3.27 -1.19 -6.39
N TYR A 152 3.00 -0.37 -5.38
CA TYR A 152 1.76 -0.45 -4.61
C TYR A 152 0.53 -0.19 -5.47
N VAL A 153 -0.41 -1.14 -5.48
CA VAL A 153 -1.64 -1.08 -6.29
C VAL A 153 -2.49 0.16 -6.02
N GLY A 154 -2.52 0.65 -4.76
CA GLY A 154 -3.25 1.86 -4.40
C GLY A 154 -2.63 3.11 -5.01
N ALA A 155 -1.30 3.17 -5.13
CA ALA A 155 -0.59 4.24 -5.81
C ALA A 155 -0.85 4.21 -7.31
N LEU A 156 -0.70 3.04 -7.94
CA LEU A 156 -0.99 2.87 -9.37
C LEU A 156 -2.42 3.28 -9.73
N GLY A 157 -3.39 2.88 -8.89
CA GLY A 157 -4.78 3.29 -9.06
C GLY A 157 -5.01 4.80 -8.92
N THR A 158 -4.29 5.44 -7.99
CA THR A 158 -4.33 6.90 -7.84
C THR A 158 -3.75 7.59 -9.06
N PHE A 159 -2.58 7.18 -9.54
CA PHE A 159 -1.95 7.76 -10.73
C PHE A 159 -2.82 7.59 -11.97
N ALA A 160 -3.41 6.41 -12.16
CA ALA A 160 -4.34 6.14 -13.25
C ALA A 160 -5.60 7.04 -13.19
N ALA A 161 -6.13 7.33 -11.99
CA ALA A 161 -7.28 8.22 -11.82
C ALA A 161 -6.98 9.67 -12.26
N TYR A 162 -5.72 10.09 -12.24
CA TYR A 162 -5.27 11.38 -12.77
C TYR A 162 -4.67 11.27 -14.19
N GLN A 163 -4.81 10.11 -14.84
CA GLN A 163 -4.33 9.87 -16.20
C GLN A 163 -2.80 10.04 -16.37
N ALA A 164 -2.03 9.82 -15.30
CA ALA A 164 -0.59 9.78 -15.36
C ALA A 164 -0.11 8.55 -16.15
N LYS A 165 1.02 8.70 -16.84
CA LYS A 165 1.78 7.58 -17.40
C LYS A 165 2.77 7.08 -16.36
N VAL A 166 2.56 5.88 -15.86
CA VAL A 166 3.51 5.25 -14.94
C VAL A 166 4.59 4.53 -15.74
N VAL A 167 5.85 4.86 -15.46
CA VAL A 167 7.02 4.17 -16.01
C VAL A 167 7.74 3.46 -14.87
N HIS A 168 7.85 2.14 -14.98
CA HIS A 168 8.48 1.33 -13.96
C HIS A 168 10.00 1.38 -14.05
N VAL A 169 10.63 1.53 -12.88
CA VAL A 169 12.08 1.40 -12.68
C VAL A 169 12.36 0.01 -12.12
N ALA A 170 13.35 -0.67 -12.65
CA ALA A 170 13.70 -2.02 -12.23
C ALA A 170 14.13 -2.06 -10.75
N MET A 171 13.75 -3.15 -10.10
CA MET A 171 14.13 -3.51 -8.73
C MET A 171 14.78 -4.89 -8.68
N ASP A 172 15.60 -5.10 -7.67
CA ASP A 172 16.11 -6.39 -7.25
C ASP A 172 15.92 -6.60 -5.73
N ASP A 173 16.64 -7.55 -5.14
CA ASP A 173 16.61 -7.86 -3.71
C ASP A 173 17.15 -6.73 -2.80
N GLN A 174 17.78 -5.71 -3.38
CA GLN A 174 18.29 -4.53 -2.67
C GLN A 174 17.49 -3.25 -2.97
N GLY A 175 16.33 -3.36 -3.60
CA GLY A 175 15.45 -2.26 -3.96
C GLY A 175 15.69 -1.72 -5.37
N ILE A 176 15.38 -0.45 -5.61
CA ILE A 176 15.60 0.21 -6.91
C ILE A 176 17.02 0.00 -7.40
N VAL A 177 17.18 -0.37 -8.67
CA VAL A 177 18.46 -0.42 -9.38
C VAL A 177 18.81 0.99 -9.86
N PRO A 178 19.85 1.66 -9.30
CA PRO A 178 20.18 3.05 -9.60
C PRO A 178 20.48 3.30 -11.08
N GLU A 179 21.15 2.35 -11.73
CA GLU A 179 21.48 2.42 -13.15
C GLU A 179 20.23 2.43 -14.02
N SER A 180 19.24 1.60 -13.68
CA SER A 180 17.93 1.58 -14.36
C SER A 180 17.19 2.90 -14.17
N LEU A 181 17.21 3.48 -12.96
CA LEU A 181 16.62 4.79 -12.68
C LEU A 181 17.26 5.88 -13.56
N ALA A 182 18.59 5.94 -13.58
CA ALA A 182 19.31 6.93 -14.37
C ALA A 182 19.05 6.79 -15.88
N GLN A 183 19.05 5.55 -16.40
CA GLN A 183 18.75 5.27 -17.81
C GLN A 183 17.31 5.65 -18.17
N THR A 184 16.35 5.33 -17.30
CA THR A 184 14.93 5.65 -17.50
C THR A 184 14.71 7.17 -17.54
N ILE A 185 15.30 7.91 -16.60
CA ILE A 185 15.23 9.38 -16.57
C ILE A 185 15.82 9.95 -17.85
N TYR A 186 17.03 9.53 -18.24
CA TYR A 186 17.71 10.01 -19.44
C TYR A 186 16.89 9.76 -20.73
N ALA A 187 16.31 8.59 -20.87
CA ALA A 187 15.46 8.24 -22.01
C ALA A 187 14.21 9.13 -22.09
N LEU A 188 13.55 9.37 -20.95
CA LEU A 188 12.35 10.19 -20.86
C LEU A 188 12.66 11.68 -21.12
N GLU A 189 13.75 12.22 -20.57
CA GLU A 189 14.19 13.58 -20.83
C GLU A 189 14.53 13.79 -22.31
N THR A 190 15.22 12.81 -22.93
CA THR A 190 15.55 12.84 -24.37
C THR A 190 14.28 12.84 -25.24
N ALA A 191 13.24 12.14 -24.79
CA ALA A 191 11.93 12.12 -25.44
C ALA A 191 11.07 13.36 -25.13
N GLY A 192 11.53 14.28 -24.29
CA GLY A 192 10.79 15.46 -23.86
C GLY A 192 9.59 15.13 -22.97
N ALA A 193 9.59 13.98 -22.29
CA ALA A 193 8.48 13.55 -21.44
C ALA A 193 8.51 14.30 -20.08
N PRO A 194 7.38 14.85 -19.61
CA PRO A 194 7.34 15.63 -18.38
C PRO A 194 7.33 14.72 -17.15
N ILE A 195 8.52 14.38 -16.64
CA ILE A 195 8.68 13.61 -15.39
C ILE A 195 8.29 14.50 -14.20
N LYS A 196 7.34 14.09 -13.37
CA LYS A 196 6.87 14.87 -12.21
C LYS A 196 7.52 14.45 -10.91
N PHE A 197 7.55 13.15 -10.62
CA PHE A 197 8.18 12.61 -9.43
C PHE A 197 8.50 11.12 -9.56
N LEU A 198 9.38 10.64 -8.68
CA LEU A 198 9.59 9.23 -8.38
C LEU A 198 8.75 8.86 -7.15
N TYR A 199 7.88 7.85 -7.27
CA TYR A 199 7.19 7.23 -6.13
C TYR A 199 7.94 5.96 -5.69
N THR A 200 8.28 5.86 -4.42
CA THR A 200 9.02 4.71 -3.87
C THR A 200 8.56 4.37 -2.44
N ILE A 201 8.61 3.07 -2.11
CA ILE A 201 8.48 2.54 -0.74
C ILE A 201 9.83 1.95 -0.34
N PRO A 202 10.78 2.75 0.15
CA PRO A 202 12.17 2.32 0.28
C PRO A 202 12.42 1.34 1.44
N THR A 203 11.43 1.08 2.29
CA THR A 203 11.57 0.21 3.47
C THR A 203 10.43 -0.78 3.53
N PHE A 204 10.75 -2.09 3.46
CA PHE A 204 9.80 -3.21 3.44
C PHE A 204 8.71 -3.03 2.38
N GLN A 205 9.13 -2.83 1.16
CA GLN A 205 8.34 -2.44 0.00
C GLN A 205 7.08 -3.30 -0.19
N ASN A 206 5.99 -2.67 -0.56
CA ASN A 206 4.77 -3.35 -0.97
C ASN A 206 4.65 -3.33 -2.51
N PRO A 207 4.75 -4.50 -3.18
CA PRO A 207 4.53 -5.86 -2.66
C PRO A 207 5.79 -6.68 -2.33
N ALA A 208 6.99 -6.21 -2.68
CA ALA A 208 8.18 -7.06 -2.74
C ALA A 208 8.78 -7.42 -1.37
N GLY A 209 8.47 -6.67 -0.30
CA GLY A 209 9.07 -6.88 1.02
C GLY A 209 10.55 -6.51 1.13
N VAL A 210 11.17 -6.06 0.04
CA VAL A 210 12.58 -5.67 0.01
C VAL A 210 12.80 -4.29 0.61
N THR A 211 14.03 -4.02 1.01
CA THR A 211 14.43 -2.71 1.55
C THR A 211 15.57 -2.15 0.72
N LEU A 212 15.41 -0.92 0.25
CA LEU A 212 16.45 -0.19 -0.47
C LEU A 212 17.65 0.00 0.46
N ASN A 213 18.80 -0.57 0.09
CA ASN A 213 19.99 -0.53 0.92
C ASN A 213 20.59 0.87 1.06
N LEU A 214 21.40 1.10 2.09
CA LEU A 214 21.92 2.43 2.43
C LEU A 214 22.74 3.06 1.29
N ALA A 215 23.57 2.29 0.59
CA ALA A 215 24.38 2.82 -0.50
C ALA A 215 23.50 3.26 -1.68
N ARG A 216 22.49 2.48 -2.03
CA ARG A 216 21.54 2.83 -3.09
C ARG A 216 20.63 4.00 -2.71
N ARG A 217 20.29 4.19 -1.43
CA ARG A 217 19.54 5.37 -0.97
C ARG A 217 20.21 6.65 -1.39
N GLN A 218 21.52 6.77 -1.13
CA GLN A 218 22.28 7.95 -1.55
C GLN A 218 22.34 8.08 -3.07
N GLN A 219 22.56 7.00 -3.81
CA GLN A 219 22.57 7.01 -5.28
C GLN A 219 21.25 7.48 -5.88
N VAL A 220 20.10 6.98 -5.34
CA VAL A 220 18.76 7.41 -5.78
C VAL A 220 18.54 8.91 -5.52
N LEU A 221 18.92 9.37 -4.32
CA LEU A 221 18.84 10.82 -3.98
C LEU A 221 19.68 11.66 -4.96
N ASP A 222 20.93 11.26 -5.23
CA ASP A 222 21.84 11.99 -6.12
C ASP A 222 21.36 12.01 -7.58
N ILE A 223 20.79 10.90 -8.07
CA ILE A 223 20.25 10.81 -9.43
C ILE A 223 19.03 11.72 -9.56
N CYS A 224 18.07 11.63 -8.66
CA CYS A 224 16.87 12.46 -8.70
C CYS A 224 17.19 13.94 -8.51
N GLN A 225 18.11 14.29 -7.62
CA GLN A 225 18.52 15.68 -7.40
C GLN A 225 19.16 16.29 -8.65
N ARG A 226 20.06 15.55 -9.33
CA ARG A 226 20.68 16.03 -10.58
C ARG A 226 19.67 16.23 -11.71
N ALA A 227 18.65 15.37 -11.76
CA ALA A 227 17.58 15.44 -12.76
C ALA A 227 16.44 16.39 -12.37
N GLY A 228 16.47 17.00 -11.18
CA GLY A 228 15.37 17.83 -10.70
C GLY A 228 14.07 17.06 -10.46
N VAL A 229 14.13 15.75 -10.26
CA VAL A 229 12.97 14.87 -10.02
C VAL A 229 12.67 14.81 -8.52
N LEU A 230 11.46 15.22 -8.14
CA LEU A 230 10.97 15.10 -6.77
C LEU A 230 10.78 13.63 -6.38
N ILE A 231 11.09 13.27 -5.14
CA ILE A 231 10.82 11.93 -4.61
C ILE A 231 9.60 11.97 -3.69
N ILE A 232 8.65 11.07 -3.87
CA ILE A 232 7.59 10.76 -2.91
C ILE A 232 7.98 9.45 -2.21
N GLU A 233 8.44 9.58 -0.97
CA GLU A 233 8.77 8.46 -0.08
C GLU A 233 7.53 8.06 0.72
N ASP A 234 6.91 6.93 0.37
CA ASP A 234 5.79 6.36 1.13
C ASP A 234 6.33 5.31 2.12
N ASN A 235 6.18 5.57 3.41
CA ASN A 235 6.84 4.77 4.45
C ASN A 235 5.87 4.29 5.55
N PRO A 236 4.92 3.41 5.22
CA PRO A 236 3.98 2.87 6.21
C PRO A 236 4.58 1.79 7.11
N TYR A 237 5.73 1.21 6.76
CA TYR A 237 6.32 0.05 7.44
C TYR A 237 7.64 0.34 8.15
N GLY A 238 8.21 1.52 8.04
CA GLY A 238 9.57 1.84 8.51
C GLY A 238 9.86 1.47 9.96
N LEU A 239 8.85 1.56 10.84
CA LEU A 239 8.94 1.17 12.25
C LEU A 239 8.68 -0.32 12.52
N LEU A 240 8.37 -1.13 11.50
CA LEU A 240 8.05 -2.56 11.62
C LEU A 240 9.18 -3.48 11.14
N GLY A 241 10.42 -3.01 11.23
CA GLY A 241 11.60 -3.83 11.04
C GLY A 241 11.81 -4.78 12.22
N PHE A 242 12.11 -6.05 11.94
CA PHE A 242 12.24 -7.08 12.98
C PHE A 242 13.53 -6.95 13.76
N ASP A 243 14.59 -6.47 13.14
CA ASP A 243 15.91 -6.35 13.73
C ASP A 243 16.43 -4.92 13.68
N GLY A 244 17.22 -4.55 14.66
CA GLY A 244 17.91 -3.26 14.73
C GLY A 244 16.97 -2.04 14.94
N GLU A 245 17.57 -0.88 14.72
CA GLU A 245 16.88 0.41 14.74
C GLU A 245 16.17 0.68 13.40
N PRO A 246 15.13 1.53 13.38
CA PRO A 246 14.50 1.94 12.14
C PRO A 246 15.49 2.50 11.13
N MET A 247 15.32 2.15 9.86
CA MET A 247 16.17 2.64 8.78
C MET A 247 15.98 4.15 8.61
N ARG A 248 17.08 4.87 8.38
CA ARG A 248 17.04 6.31 8.11
C ARG A 248 16.27 6.60 6.83
N ALA A 249 15.28 7.49 6.89
CA ALA A 249 14.44 7.86 5.75
C ALA A 249 15.23 8.65 4.69
N LEU A 250 14.83 8.58 3.41
CA LEU A 250 15.36 9.41 2.33
C LEU A 250 15.16 10.90 2.63
N ARG A 251 14.00 11.24 3.18
CA ARG A 251 13.66 12.61 3.61
C ARG A 251 14.67 13.19 4.61
N ALA A 252 15.25 12.36 5.47
CA ALA A 252 16.23 12.79 6.46
C ALA A 252 17.54 13.30 5.83
N ASP A 253 17.87 12.85 4.62
CA ASP A 253 19.09 13.17 3.91
C ASP A 253 18.89 14.23 2.82
N ASN A 254 17.65 14.39 2.31
CA ASN A 254 17.30 15.41 1.32
C ASN A 254 15.93 16.06 1.63
N PRO A 255 15.87 17.03 2.55
CA PRO A 255 14.62 17.66 2.97
C PRO A 255 13.92 18.50 1.88
N ASP A 256 14.64 18.96 0.88
CA ASP A 256 14.07 19.79 -0.19
C ASP A 256 13.65 18.99 -1.41
N GLY A 257 14.21 17.80 -1.62
CA GLY A 257 13.95 16.94 -2.79
C GLY A 257 13.02 15.75 -2.49
N VAL A 258 12.58 15.56 -1.23
CA VAL A 258 11.76 14.42 -0.83
C VAL A 258 10.50 14.87 -0.10
N VAL A 259 9.34 14.38 -0.50
CA VAL A 259 8.09 14.43 0.27
C VAL A 259 7.92 13.08 0.96
N TYR A 260 7.84 13.08 2.28
CA TYR A 260 7.64 11.88 3.09
C TYR A 260 6.16 11.70 3.44
N LEU A 261 5.64 10.51 3.21
CA LEU A 261 4.28 10.10 3.57
C LEU A 261 4.33 9.05 4.68
N GLY A 262 3.69 9.34 5.80
CA GLY A 262 3.60 8.44 6.93
C GLY A 262 2.17 8.09 7.31
N SER A 263 2.01 7.03 8.10
CA SER A 263 0.68 6.57 8.52
C SER A 263 0.72 5.78 9.81
N PHE A 264 -0.28 5.97 10.67
CA PHE A 264 -0.52 5.11 11.83
C PHE A 264 -1.32 3.83 11.49
N SER A 265 -1.66 3.63 10.22
CA SER A 265 -2.47 2.47 9.79
C SER A 265 -1.81 1.12 10.08
N LYS A 266 -0.47 1.06 10.17
CA LYS A 266 0.27 -0.20 10.38
C LYS A 266 0.89 -0.31 11.76
N THR A 267 1.11 0.82 12.43
CA THR A 267 1.74 0.91 13.76
C THR A 267 0.75 1.12 14.90
N LEU A 268 -0.51 1.49 14.57
CA LEU A 268 -1.61 1.59 15.54
C LEU A 268 -2.83 0.84 14.98
N ALA A 269 -3.69 1.52 14.22
CA ALA A 269 -4.87 0.88 13.63
C ALA A 269 -5.33 1.64 12.38
N PRO A 270 -5.70 0.92 11.30
CA PRO A 270 -6.15 1.55 10.05
C PRO A 270 -7.49 2.27 10.20
N GLY A 271 -8.33 1.89 11.19
CA GLY A 271 -9.64 2.48 11.44
C GLY A 271 -9.60 3.94 11.86
N PHE A 272 -8.52 4.40 12.48
CA PHE A 272 -8.35 5.83 12.84
C PHE A 272 -8.19 6.74 11.62
N ARG A 273 -7.75 6.22 10.49
CA ARG A 273 -7.52 6.99 9.26
C ARG A 273 -6.61 8.20 9.46
N VAL A 274 -5.57 8.10 10.28
CA VAL A 274 -4.57 9.15 10.50
C VAL A 274 -3.28 8.80 9.78
N GLY A 275 -2.86 9.70 8.89
CA GLY A 275 -1.58 9.72 8.21
C GLY A 275 -1.09 11.16 8.09
N TRP A 276 0.03 11.37 7.44
CA TRP A 276 0.60 12.70 7.24
C TRP A 276 1.48 12.78 6.01
N ALA A 277 1.66 14.00 5.52
CA ALA A 277 2.72 14.37 4.61
C ALA A 277 3.68 15.34 5.29
N LEU A 278 4.98 15.13 5.11
CA LEU A 278 6.03 16.07 5.43
C LEU A 278 6.66 16.54 4.12
N ALA A 279 6.50 17.82 3.78
CA ALA A 279 6.88 18.35 2.48
C ALA A 279 7.68 19.64 2.61
N PRO A 280 8.48 20.01 1.58
CA PRO A 280 9.03 21.36 1.48
C PRO A 280 7.93 22.42 1.56
N HIS A 281 8.26 23.60 2.11
CA HIS A 281 7.31 24.65 2.47
C HIS A 281 6.30 24.99 1.33
N ALA A 282 6.78 25.19 0.11
CA ALA A 282 5.93 25.55 -1.02
C ALA A 282 4.91 24.43 -1.40
N ILE A 283 5.33 23.16 -1.28
CA ILE A 283 4.47 22.01 -1.52
C ILE A 283 3.46 21.87 -0.37
N ARG A 284 3.91 22.02 0.88
CA ARG A 284 3.04 21.99 2.06
C ARG A 284 1.87 22.95 1.95
N ASP A 285 2.11 24.20 1.54
CA ASP A 285 1.05 25.21 1.40
C ASP A 285 0.01 24.80 0.37
N LYS A 286 0.44 24.19 -0.75
CA LYS A 286 -0.47 23.62 -1.75
C LYS A 286 -1.23 22.41 -1.22
N LEU A 287 -0.59 21.56 -0.40
CA LEU A 287 -1.23 20.41 0.24
C LEU A 287 -2.36 20.85 1.18
N VAL A 288 -2.13 21.90 2.00
CA VAL A 288 -3.17 22.44 2.90
C VAL A 288 -4.38 22.91 2.09
N LEU A 289 -4.17 23.70 1.04
CA LEU A 289 -5.27 24.18 0.18
C LEU A 289 -6.00 23.04 -0.53
N ALA A 290 -5.26 22.03 -1.00
CA ALA A 290 -5.86 20.86 -1.64
C ALA A 290 -6.65 20.01 -0.64
N MET A 291 -6.16 19.88 0.61
CA MET A 291 -6.86 19.21 1.72
C MET A 291 -8.18 19.93 2.04
N GLU A 292 -8.16 21.24 2.22
CA GLU A 292 -9.36 22.05 2.51
C GLU A 292 -10.39 21.93 1.39
N SER A 293 -9.93 21.93 0.14
CA SER A 293 -10.81 21.73 -1.04
C SER A 293 -11.40 20.31 -1.11
N ALA A 294 -10.70 19.29 -0.60
CA ALA A 294 -11.14 17.90 -0.69
C ALA A 294 -12.09 17.48 0.43
N VAL A 295 -11.79 17.87 1.68
CA VAL A 295 -12.51 17.38 2.87
C VAL A 295 -12.71 18.45 3.94
N LEU A 296 -12.38 19.72 3.68
CA LEU A 296 -12.39 20.85 4.59
C LEU A 296 -11.37 20.70 5.72
N SER A 297 -11.52 19.68 6.55
CA SER A 297 -10.55 19.26 7.57
C SER A 297 -10.68 17.78 7.83
N HIS A 298 -9.57 17.13 8.20
CA HIS A 298 -9.61 15.77 8.69
C HIS A 298 -10.33 15.71 10.05
N SER A 299 -10.97 14.59 10.38
CA SER A 299 -11.70 14.38 11.64
C SER A 299 -10.88 14.79 12.87
N SER A 300 -11.33 15.84 13.57
CA SER A 300 -10.71 16.28 14.83
C SER A 300 -10.74 15.19 15.89
N PHE A 301 -11.82 14.41 15.93
CA PHE A 301 -12.00 13.30 16.87
C PHE A 301 -10.88 12.26 16.75
N THR A 302 -10.60 11.77 15.54
CA THR A 302 -9.58 10.75 15.35
C THR A 302 -8.17 11.30 15.54
N GLN A 303 -7.92 12.56 15.16
CA GLN A 303 -6.65 13.23 15.41
C GLN A 303 -6.37 13.34 16.92
N LEU A 304 -7.33 13.82 17.70
CA LEU A 304 -7.20 13.96 19.13
C LEU A 304 -7.09 12.60 19.85
N ALA A 305 -7.80 11.58 19.36
CA ALA A 305 -7.67 10.22 19.91
C ALA A 305 -6.26 9.66 19.69
N VAL A 306 -5.71 9.79 18.49
CA VAL A 306 -4.33 9.35 18.20
C VAL A 306 -3.31 10.19 18.98
N GLY A 307 -3.49 11.52 19.06
CA GLY A 307 -2.64 12.38 19.87
C GLY A 307 -2.64 12.01 21.35
N GLN A 308 -3.81 11.73 21.91
CA GLN A 308 -3.91 11.27 23.30
C GLN A 308 -3.26 9.89 23.50
N TYR A 309 -3.42 8.97 22.56
CA TYR A 309 -2.73 7.68 22.58
C TYR A 309 -1.21 7.85 22.62
N LEU A 310 -0.65 8.65 21.74
CA LEU A 310 0.80 8.90 21.68
C LEU A 310 1.33 9.58 22.94
N ALA A 311 0.52 10.45 23.57
CA ALA A 311 0.91 11.17 24.79
C ALA A 311 0.85 10.32 26.05
N THR A 312 -0.09 9.37 26.14
CA THR A 312 -0.42 8.69 27.41
C THR A 312 -0.13 7.20 27.42
N GLN A 313 0.03 6.58 26.25
CA GLN A 313 0.22 5.14 26.14
C GLN A 313 1.65 4.77 25.76
N PRO A 314 2.13 3.59 26.14
CA PRO A 314 3.47 3.10 25.82
C PRO A 314 3.54 2.60 24.35
N TRP A 315 3.29 3.49 23.40
CA TRP A 315 3.17 3.14 21.97
C TRP A 315 4.45 2.53 21.37
N ARG A 316 5.63 2.82 21.94
CA ARG A 316 6.89 2.22 21.50
C ARG A 316 6.96 0.73 21.86
N GLU A 317 6.48 0.38 23.06
CA GLU A 317 6.36 -1.02 23.49
C GLU A 317 5.30 -1.76 22.66
N GLN A 318 4.22 -1.09 22.29
CA GLN A 318 3.22 -1.68 21.39
C GLN A 318 3.81 -1.97 20.00
N ILE A 319 4.65 -1.08 19.45
CA ILE A 319 5.36 -1.35 18.19
C ILE A 319 6.31 -2.55 18.34
N LYS A 320 7.03 -2.69 19.47
CA LYS A 320 7.88 -3.87 19.73
C LYS A 320 7.06 -5.16 19.75
N SER A 321 5.92 -5.15 20.42
CA SER A 321 5.00 -6.30 20.44
C SER A 321 4.51 -6.66 19.03
N PHE A 322 4.19 -5.68 18.19
CA PHE A 322 3.85 -5.92 16.78
C PHE A 322 5.02 -6.50 15.98
N LYS A 323 6.25 -6.01 16.19
CA LYS A 323 7.45 -6.54 15.54
C LYS A 323 7.66 -8.02 15.87
N GLU A 324 7.50 -8.42 17.12
CA GLU A 324 7.61 -9.82 17.57
C GLU A 324 6.53 -10.69 16.93
N LEU A 325 5.27 -10.27 16.99
CA LEU A 325 4.14 -10.96 16.38
C LEU A 325 4.31 -11.16 14.87
N TYR A 326 4.72 -10.11 14.14
CA TYR A 326 4.89 -10.21 12.69
C TYR A 326 6.15 -10.97 12.30
N ARG A 327 7.20 -10.96 13.13
CA ARG A 327 8.38 -11.83 12.97
C ARG A 327 7.99 -13.29 13.00
N GLU A 328 7.27 -13.73 14.04
CA GLU A 328 6.82 -15.11 14.18
C GLU A 328 6.00 -15.57 12.96
N ARG A 329 5.11 -14.72 12.49
CA ARG A 329 4.28 -15.00 11.31
C ARG A 329 5.08 -15.03 10.01
N ARG A 330 6.04 -14.12 9.85
CA ARG A 330 6.98 -14.12 8.71
C ARG A 330 7.79 -15.41 8.69
N ASP A 331 8.33 -15.82 9.85
CA ASP A 331 9.11 -17.02 9.98
C ASP A 331 8.27 -18.25 9.62
N ALA A 332 7.03 -18.34 10.14
CA ALA A 332 6.10 -19.40 9.77
C ALA A 332 5.81 -19.48 8.27
N LEU A 333 5.70 -18.32 7.59
CA LEU A 333 5.50 -18.27 6.14
C LEU A 333 6.75 -18.72 5.40
N VAL A 334 7.91 -18.16 5.73
CA VAL A 334 9.18 -18.45 5.03
C VAL A 334 9.61 -19.90 5.23
N ASP A 335 9.55 -20.41 6.46
CA ASP A 335 9.88 -21.81 6.76
C ASP A 335 8.95 -22.78 6.02
N ALA A 336 7.66 -22.46 5.92
CA ALA A 336 6.71 -23.28 5.18
C ALA A 336 6.96 -23.23 3.66
N LEU A 337 7.34 -22.07 3.11
CA LEU A 337 7.75 -21.96 1.72
C LEU A 337 9.00 -22.78 1.44
N ASP A 338 10.02 -22.71 2.31
CA ASP A 338 11.27 -23.47 2.20
C ASP A 338 11.03 -25.00 2.24
N ALA A 339 10.06 -25.43 3.04
CA ALA A 339 9.80 -26.86 3.23
C ALA A 339 8.86 -27.47 2.18
N LEU A 340 7.99 -26.69 1.58
CA LEU A 340 6.83 -27.22 0.82
C LEU A 340 6.77 -26.76 -0.63
N MET A 341 7.42 -25.65 -1.01
CA MET A 341 7.32 -25.17 -2.40
C MET A 341 8.24 -25.95 -3.34
N PRO A 342 7.82 -26.14 -4.60
CA PRO A 342 8.71 -26.65 -5.64
C PRO A 342 9.99 -25.82 -5.77
N PRO A 343 11.14 -26.44 -6.08
CA PRO A 343 12.44 -25.75 -6.11
C PRO A 343 12.56 -24.65 -7.17
N GLU A 344 11.69 -24.66 -8.18
CA GLU A 344 11.66 -23.64 -9.23
C GLU A 344 10.94 -22.35 -8.79
N VAL A 345 10.19 -22.38 -7.69
CA VAL A 345 9.55 -21.20 -7.12
C VAL A 345 10.54 -20.46 -6.22
N THR A 346 10.66 -19.17 -6.41
CA THR A 346 11.53 -18.31 -5.60
C THR A 346 10.73 -17.25 -4.85
N TRP A 347 11.28 -16.71 -3.76
CA TRP A 347 10.60 -15.67 -2.97
C TRP A 347 11.57 -14.78 -2.22
N THR A 348 11.10 -13.57 -1.91
CA THR A 348 11.84 -12.60 -1.08
C THR A 348 11.81 -13.01 0.40
N ARG A 349 12.84 -12.57 1.16
CA ARG A 349 12.94 -12.81 2.62
C ARG A 349 12.96 -11.47 3.37
N PRO A 350 11.77 -10.91 3.68
CA PRO A 350 11.67 -9.58 4.26
C PRO A 350 12.20 -9.54 5.69
N GLY A 351 12.93 -8.47 6.03
CA GLY A 351 13.36 -8.15 7.39
C GLY A 351 12.32 -7.37 8.20
N GLY A 352 11.11 -7.15 7.66
CA GLY A 352 10.03 -6.40 8.27
C GLY A 352 8.82 -6.26 7.35
N GLY A 353 7.86 -5.41 7.70
CA GLY A 353 6.66 -5.19 6.91
C GLY A 353 5.67 -6.37 6.96
N PHE A 354 4.98 -6.64 5.86
CA PHE A 354 3.84 -7.57 5.83
C PHE A 354 3.86 -8.61 4.71
N PHE A 355 4.80 -8.54 3.76
CA PHE A 355 4.67 -9.23 2.48
C PHE A 355 5.91 -10.01 2.08
N VAL A 356 5.66 -11.14 1.43
CA VAL A 356 6.62 -11.91 0.65
C VAL A 356 6.18 -11.86 -0.80
N TRP A 357 7.13 -11.67 -1.71
CA TRP A 357 6.92 -11.70 -3.15
C TRP A 357 7.45 -13.00 -3.71
N ALA A 358 6.57 -13.83 -4.24
CA ALA A 358 6.93 -15.11 -4.81
C ALA A 358 6.89 -15.04 -6.34
N THR A 359 7.83 -15.74 -6.98
CA THR A 359 7.98 -15.85 -8.43
C THR A 359 7.80 -17.30 -8.86
N LEU A 360 6.84 -17.55 -9.73
CA LEU A 360 6.55 -18.85 -10.33
C LEU A 360 7.52 -19.18 -11.47
N PRO A 361 7.71 -20.45 -11.79
CA PRO A 361 8.46 -20.86 -12.96
C PRO A 361 7.82 -20.36 -14.27
N GLU A 362 8.60 -20.36 -15.34
CA GLU A 362 8.11 -19.96 -16.67
C GLU A 362 6.92 -20.79 -17.11
N GLY A 363 5.99 -20.12 -17.81
CA GLY A 363 4.79 -20.75 -18.33
C GLY A 363 3.63 -20.83 -17.32
N LEU A 364 3.80 -20.39 -16.07
CA LEU A 364 2.72 -20.27 -15.11
C LEU A 364 2.25 -18.81 -14.97
N ASP A 365 0.94 -18.64 -14.78
CA ASP A 365 0.28 -17.34 -14.55
C ASP A 365 -0.47 -17.35 -13.22
N SER A 366 -0.04 -16.52 -12.28
CA SER A 366 -0.62 -16.41 -10.95
C SER A 366 -2.10 -16.05 -10.96
N LYS A 367 -2.53 -15.24 -11.94
CA LYS A 367 -3.94 -14.87 -12.11
C LYS A 367 -4.80 -16.04 -12.58
N ALA A 368 -4.27 -16.86 -13.47
CA ALA A 368 -4.94 -18.09 -13.94
C ALA A 368 -5.01 -19.16 -12.83
N ILE A 369 -4.01 -19.21 -11.95
CA ILE A 369 -3.94 -20.16 -10.82
C ILE A 369 -4.91 -19.78 -9.69
N LEU A 370 -5.20 -18.49 -9.49
CA LEU A 370 -5.98 -17.99 -8.36
C LEU A 370 -7.34 -18.68 -8.15
N PRO A 371 -8.17 -18.95 -9.18
CA PRO A 371 -9.45 -19.65 -8.98
C PRO A 371 -9.27 -21.05 -8.37
N ARG A 372 -8.22 -21.78 -8.76
CA ARG A 372 -7.91 -23.11 -8.19
C ARG A 372 -7.43 -23.00 -6.76
N ALA A 373 -6.55 -22.04 -6.46
CA ALA A 373 -6.12 -21.79 -5.10
C ALA A 373 -7.32 -21.45 -4.18
N VAL A 374 -8.27 -20.66 -4.66
CA VAL A 374 -9.50 -20.35 -3.93
C VAL A 374 -10.38 -21.60 -3.73
N ALA A 375 -10.48 -22.49 -4.71
CA ALA A 375 -11.17 -23.77 -4.55
C ALA A 375 -10.51 -24.65 -3.48
N GLU A 376 -9.19 -24.61 -3.38
CA GLU A 376 -8.38 -25.24 -2.31
C GLU A 376 -8.33 -24.39 -1.03
N ARG A 377 -9.17 -23.36 -0.92
CA ARG A 377 -9.35 -22.52 0.28
C ARG A 377 -8.07 -21.78 0.71
N VAL A 378 -7.27 -21.32 -0.24
CA VAL A 378 -6.17 -20.38 -0.02
C VAL A 378 -6.26 -19.23 -1.00
N ALA A 379 -5.99 -18.01 -0.54
CA ALA A 379 -6.04 -16.81 -1.37
C ALA A 379 -4.72 -16.03 -1.27
N PHE A 380 -4.25 -15.52 -2.40
CA PHE A 380 -3.09 -14.63 -2.55
C PHE A 380 -3.44 -13.49 -3.51
N VAL A 381 -2.54 -12.51 -3.70
CA VAL A 381 -2.75 -11.46 -4.70
C VAL A 381 -1.88 -11.73 -5.92
N PRO A 382 -2.46 -11.86 -7.14
CA PRO A 382 -1.70 -11.98 -8.37
C PRO A 382 -0.79 -10.78 -8.63
N GLY A 383 0.35 -11.02 -9.27
CA GLY A 383 1.37 -10.00 -9.49
C GLY A 383 0.98 -8.93 -10.49
N THR A 384 0.08 -9.23 -11.43
CA THR A 384 -0.35 -8.30 -12.49
C THR A 384 -0.91 -6.97 -11.97
N GLY A 385 -1.57 -6.99 -10.81
CA GLY A 385 -2.11 -5.77 -10.19
C GLY A 385 -1.05 -4.79 -9.67
N PHE A 386 0.20 -5.19 -9.59
CA PHE A 386 1.31 -4.35 -9.08
C PHE A 386 2.17 -3.73 -10.21
N PHE A 387 1.72 -3.84 -11.45
CA PHE A 387 2.32 -3.25 -12.61
C PHE A 387 1.27 -2.50 -13.45
N SER A 388 1.62 -1.34 -13.94
CA SER A 388 0.72 -0.49 -14.75
C SER A 388 0.59 -0.97 -16.20
N ASP A 389 1.55 -1.76 -16.67
CA ASP A 389 1.65 -2.29 -18.02
C ASP A 389 1.09 -3.74 -18.16
N GLY A 390 0.53 -4.29 -17.07
CA GLY A 390 -0.01 -5.65 -17.03
C GLY A 390 1.04 -6.76 -16.95
N SER A 391 2.32 -6.41 -16.80
CA SER A 391 3.39 -7.39 -16.51
C SER A 391 3.18 -8.05 -15.13
N GLY A 392 4.09 -8.96 -14.74
CA GLY A 392 4.04 -9.58 -13.41
C GLY A 392 3.17 -10.84 -13.32
N ALA A 393 2.75 -11.45 -14.46
CA ALA A 393 1.92 -12.66 -14.47
C ALA A 393 2.52 -13.84 -13.67
N ARG A 394 3.85 -13.96 -13.66
CA ARG A 394 4.57 -15.01 -12.89
C ARG A 394 4.70 -14.74 -11.40
N HIS A 395 4.26 -13.58 -10.93
CA HIS A 395 4.47 -13.18 -9.55
C HIS A 395 3.19 -13.27 -8.73
N MET A 396 3.35 -13.40 -7.41
CA MET A 396 2.27 -13.28 -6.45
C MET A 396 2.75 -12.65 -5.14
N ARG A 397 1.89 -11.86 -4.51
CA ARG A 397 2.12 -11.35 -3.17
C ARG A 397 1.48 -12.25 -2.13
N LEU A 398 2.27 -12.68 -1.15
CA LEU A 398 1.83 -13.42 0.02
C LEU A 398 1.94 -12.53 1.26
N SER A 399 0.88 -12.46 2.06
CA SER A 399 0.82 -11.67 3.29
C SER A 399 0.83 -12.58 4.51
N TYR A 400 1.65 -12.23 5.51
CA TYR A 400 1.72 -12.91 6.79
C TYR A 400 1.13 -12.10 7.95
N CYS A 401 0.61 -10.91 7.70
CA CYS A 401 0.27 -9.99 8.79
C CYS A 401 -1.01 -10.38 9.56
N PHE A 402 -1.93 -11.13 8.97
CA PHE A 402 -3.23 -11.43 9.58
C PHE A 402 -3.38 -12.86 10.10
N PRO A 403 -3.10 -13.96 9.34
CA PRO A 403 -3.35 -15.31 9.83
C PRO A 403 -2.37 -15.72 10.93
N GLU A 404 -2.83 -16.59 11.82
CA GLU A 404 -1.96 -17.23 12.83
C GLU A 404 -0.95 -18.19 12.17
N PRO A 405 0.22 -18.47 12.81
CA PRO A 405 1.30 -19.28 12.24
C PRO A 405 0.87 -20.63 11.67
N ASP A 406 0.00 -21.37 12.37
CA ASP A 406 -0.49 -22.67 11.89
C ASP A 406 -1.39 -22.54 10.67
N ARG A 407 -2.19 -21.47 10.61
CA ARG A 407 -3.01 -21.17 9.43
C ARG A 407 -2.14 -20.77 8.24
N ILE A 408 -1.04 -20.06 8.48
CA ILE A 408 -0.05 -19.71 7.44
C ILE A 408 0.55 -20.99 6.85
N ARG A 409 1.04 -21.93 7.69
CA ARG A 409 1.60 -23.20 7.24
C ARG A 409 0.61 -24.01 6.42
N GLU A 410 -0.65 -24.08 6.87
CA GLU A 410 -1.72 -24.75 6.12
C GLU A 410 -2.02 -24.06 4.80
N GLY A 411 -2.03 -22.72 4.74
CA GLY A 411 -2.19 -21.97 3.51
C GLY A 411 -1.09 -22.24 2.50
N VAL A 412 0.16 -22.27 2.95
CA VAL A 412 1.32 -22.61 2.10
C VAL A 412 1.23 -24.04 1.59
N ARG A 413 0.85 -25.02 2.45
CA ARG A 413 0.67 -26.40 2.05
C ARG A 413 -0.36 -26.56 0.90
N ARG A 414 -1.50 -25.85 1.02
CA ARG A 414 -2.54 -25.84 -0.04
C ARG A 414 -2.01 -25.21 -1.32
N LEU A 415 -1.37 -24.07 -1.20
CA LEU A 415 -0.82 -23.33 -2.34
C LEU A 415 0.26 -24.14 -3.08
N ALA A 416 1.15 -24.81 -2.36
CA ALA A 416 2.17 -25.69 -2.94
C ALA A 416 1.55 -26.81 -3.77
N GLY A 417 0.53 -27.50 -3.22
CA GLY A 417 -0.19 -28.54 -3.98
C GLY A 417 -0.85 -28.03 -5.26
N VAL A 418 -1.41 -26.80 -5.24
CA VAL A 418 -1.96 -26.17 -6.45
C VAL A 418 -0.87 -25.88 -7.47
N ILE A 419 0.26 -25.31 -7.04
CA ILE A 419 1.38 -24.99 -7.94
C ILE A 419 1.98 -26.24 -8.54
N GLU A 420 2.17 -27.32 -7.76
CA GLU A 420 2.65 -28.62 -8.26
C GLU A 420 1.74 -29.19 -9.35
N GLN A 421 0.42 -29.14 -9.15
CA GLN A 421 -0.56 -29.59 -10.16
C GLN A 421 -0.47 -28.75 -11.45
N GLU A 422 -0.33 -27.43 -11.33
CA GLU A 422 -0.17 -26.56 -12.50
C GLU A 422 1.14 -26.83 -13.25
N MET A 423 2.22 -27.11 -12.55
CA MET A 423 3.50 -27.51 -13.16
C MET A 423 3.37 -28.84 -13.90
N GLN A 424 2.71 -29.83 -13.31
CA GLN A 424 2.44 -31.12 -13.96
C GLN A 424 1.58 -30.95 -15.22
N LEU A 425 0.55 -30.09 -15.19
CA LEU A 425 -0.27 -29.78 -16.35
C LEU A 425 0.55 -29.11 -17.45
N ARG A 426 1.38 -28.13 -17.10
CA ARG A 426 2.31 -27.47 -18.02
C ARG A 426 3.25 -28.48 -18.68
N ASP A 427 3.86 -29.37 -17.91
CA ASP A 427 4.83 -30.33 -18.40
C ASP A 427 4.19 -31.42 -19.28
N THR A 428 2.92 -31.76 -19.02
CA THR A 428 2.18 -32.77 -19.76
C THR A 428 1.64 -32.22 -21.09
N PHE A 429 1.09 -31.00 -21.08
CA PHE A 429 0.39 -30.44 -22.23
C PHE A 429 1.17 -29.36 -22.98
N GLY A 430 2.35 -29.00 -22.48
CA GLY A 430 3.16 -27.87 -22.92
C GLY A 430 2.59 -26.53 -22.46
N THR A 431 3.41 -25.51 -22.54
CA THR A 431 2.90 -24.13 -22.46
C THR A 431 2.12 -23.91 -23.74
N GLY A 432 0.79 -23.96 -23.67
CA GLY A 432 -0.03 -23.54 -24.79
C GLY A 432 0.45 -22.17 -25.23
N SER A 433 1.18 -22.10 -26.34
CA SER A 433 1.56 -20.83 -26.92
C SER A 433 0.26 -20.05 -27.10
N VAL A 434 0.06 -19.02 -26.30
CA VAL A 434 -0.88 -17.97 -26.66
C VAL A 434 -0.39 -17.52 -28.02
N ARG A 435 -1.05 -18.01 -29.09
CA ARG A 435 -0.82 -17.46 -30.40
C ARG A 435 -1.13 -15.98 -30.24
N GLU A 436 -0.10 -15.15 -30.32
CA GLU A 436 -0.28 -13.76 -30.65
C GLU A 436 -1.19 -13.77 -31.89
N HIS A 437 -2.42 -13.29 -31.73
CA HIS A 437 -3.24 -13.03 -32.89
C HIS A 437 -2.45 -12.04 -33.73
N PRO A 438 -2.09 -12.37 -34.96
CA PRO A 438 -1.52 -11.39 -35.87
C PRO A 438 -2.54 -10.26 -35.92
N GLY A 439 -2.08 -9.04 -35.63
CA GLY A 439 -2.91 -7.85 -35.63
C GLY A 439 -3.76 -7.83 -36.89
N VAL A 440 -5.05 -7.71 -36.71
CA VAL A 440 -5.96 -7.35 -37.79
C VAL A 440 -5.58 -5.92 -38.16
N ASP A 441 -4.86 -5.78 -39.26
CA ASP A 441 -4.67 -4.49 -39.92
C ASP A 441 -6.07 -3.92 -40.22
N THR A 442 -6.52 -3.01 -39.40
CA THR A 442 -7.65 -2.16 -39.74
C THR A 442 -7.14 -1.10 -40.71
N PRO A 443 -7.60 -1.07 -41.96
CA PRO A 443 -7.25 0.02 -42.87
C PRO A 443 -7.75 1.33 -42.28
N GLY A 444 -6.84 2.30 -42.11
CA GLY A 444 -7.19 3.64 -41.72
C GLY A 444 -8.12 4.28 -42.74
N PRO A 445 -9.04 5.17 -42.33
CA PRO A 445 -9.84 5.90 -43.29
C PRO A 445 -8.95 6.86 -44.09
N ASP A 446 -8.97 6.69 -45.42
CA ASP A 446 -8.48 7.68 -46.36
C ASP A 446 -9.20 9.01 -46.14
N LEU A 447 -8.48 10.02 -45.74
CA LEU A 447 -8.93 11.42 -45.80
C LEU A 447 -8.60 11.97 -47.17
N ALA A 448 -9.63 12.07 -48.01
CA ALA A 448 -9.65 12.98 -49.16
C ALA A 448 -10.27 14.31 -48.74
#